data_4eb81ee519bac7f3ba4c4c210ea71955
#
_entry.id   4eb81ee519bac7f3ba4c4c210ea71955
#
_cell.length_a   1.000
_cell.length_b   1.000
_cell.length_c   1.000
_cell.angle_alpha   90.00
_cell.angle_beta   90.00
_cell.angle_gamma   90.00
#
_symmetry.space_group_name_H-M   'P 1'
#
loop_
_entity.id
_entity.type
_entity.pdbx_description
1 polymer ?
#
loop_
_entity_poly.entity_id
_entity_poly.type
_entity_poly.pdbx_seq_one_letter_code
_entity_poly.pdbx_strand_id
1 'polypeptide(L)'
;MKVKKILNRTEYIETEIKRSKRKFDYCKVSYEDVSNFDKLIKLHHKYEEIGPILCLGTRNGREIDLFRNIIFGNPVINTLIKIFEVKRYGSTSLFPFFESFDRSSTNDIRDKSVIGVEINPDAKRTDTHICSFDEMPENWENKFKIIYSNSFDQSQDPEKTAQEWLRIAHPGAIIIIGFSYTAATDTDPVGEIEIDDLKELFGGKIIYYSNLHGFYHNVAIQID
;
A
#
# COMPACT_ATOMS: atom_id res chain seq x y z
N MET A 1 -6.96 12.10 14.80
CA MET A 1 -7.49 12.00 13.41
C MET A 1 -8.75 12.83 13.23
N LYS A 2 -8.91 13.52 12.09
CA LYS A 2 -10.14 14.22 11.71
C LYS A 2 -10.72 13.58 10.45
N VAL A 3 -12.04 13.35 10.43
CA VAL A 3 -12.72 12.74 9.29
C VAL A 3 -13.73 13.73 8.71
N LYS A 4 -13.56 14.06 7.43
CA LYS A 4 -14.51 14.89 6.69
C LYS A 4 -15.61 14.01 6.11
N LYS A 5 -16.87 14.28 6.49
CA LYS A 5 -18.00 13.50 6.02
C LYS A 5 -18.22 13.70 4.52
N ILE A 6 -18.20 12.62 3.77
CA ILE A 6 -18.55 12.58 2.35
C ILE A 6 -20.06 12.29 2.23
N LEU A 7 -20.79 13.19 1.58
CA LEU A 7 -22.24 13.10 1.48
C LEU A 7 -22.70 12.18 0.35
N ASN A 8 -21.90 12.03 -0.71
CA ASN A 8 -22.25 11.23 -1.88
C ASN A 8 -21.06 10.31 -2.23
N ARG A 9 -21.17 9.02 -1.86
CA ARG A 9 -20.14 8.01 -2.12
C ARG A 9 -19.88 7.80 -3.61
N THR A 10 -20.91 7.81 -4.44
CA THR A 10 -20.76 7.58 -5.88
C THR A 10 -19.95 8.72 -6.52
N GLU A 11 -20.29 9.96 -6.21
CA GLU A 11 -19.56 11.13 -6.72
C GLU A 11 -18.11 11.16 -6.23
N TYR A 12 -17.88 10.75 -4.98
CA TYR A 12 -16.53 10.60 -4.44
C TYR A 12 -15.72 9.57 -5.23
N ILE A 13 -16.25 8.37 -5.46
CA ILE A 13 -15.60 7.31 -6.23
C ILE A 13 -15.27 7.79 -7.66
N GLU A 14 -16.19 8.46 -8.34
CA GLU A 14 -15.94 9.03 -9.67
C GLU A 14 -14.81 10.07 -9.64
N THR A 15 -14.75 10.88 -8.59
CA THR A 15 -13.70 11.89 -8.40
C THR A 15 -12.35 11.22 -8.19
N GLU A 16 -12.28 10.17 -7.36
CA GLU A 16 -11.04 9.42 -7.14
C GLU A 16 -10.58 8.68 -8.39
N ILE A 17 -11.48 8.11 -9.18
CA ILE A 17 -11.13 7.52 -10.49
C ILE A 17 -10.53 8.59 -11.42
N LYS A 18 -11.14 9.78 -11.52
CA LYS A 18 -10.59 10.88 -12.32
C LYS A 18 -9.23 11.36 -11.81
N ARG A 19 -9.05 11.39 -10.49
CA ARG A 19 -7.79 11.75 -9.85
C ARG A 19 -6.70 10.70 -10.10
N SER A 20 -7.02 9.41 -9.96
CA SER A 20 -6.12 8.29 -10.27
C SER A 20 -5.65 8.34 -11.73
N LYS A 21 -6.54 8.56 -12.70
CA LYS A 21 -6.18 8.74 -14.11
C LYS A 21 -5.19 9.90 -14.33
N ARG A 22 -5.43 11.05 -13.70
CA ARG A 22 -4.58 12.24 -13.83
C ARG A 22 -3.21 12.07 -13.19
N LYS A 23 -3.13 11.28 -12.09
CA LYS A 23 -1.91 11.00 -11.34
C LYS A 23 -1.40 9.56 -11.60
N PHE A 24 -1.69 9.00 -12.75
CA PHE A 24 -1.44 7.57 -13.02
C PHE A 24 0.02 7.17 -12.84
N ASP A 25 0.95 8.04 -13.22
CA ASP A 25 2.40 7.77 -13.09
C ASP A 25 3.00 8.11 -11.72
N TYR A 26 2.16 8.52 -10.77
CA TYR A 26 2.62 8.89 -9.45
C TYR A 26 2.79 7.64 -8.57
N CYS A 27 3.98 7.50 -7.99
CA CYS A 27 4.29 6.53 -6.94
C CYS A 27 4.97 7.27 -5.78
N LYS A 28 4.44 7.19 -4.58
CA LYS A 28 4.93 7.97 -3.43
C LYS A 28 6.03 7.23 -2.67
N VAL A 29 5.95 5.91 -2.62
CA VAL A 29 6.95 5.07 -1.96
C VAL A 29 8.22 5.00 -2.80
N SER A 30 9.38 5.13 -2.16
CA SER A 30 10.70 5.05 -2.79
C SER A 30 11.32 3.66 -2.63
N TYR A 31 12.39 3.41 -3.41
CA TYR A 31 13.26 2.25 -3.20
C TYR A 31 13.77 2.16 -1.76
N GLU A 32 14.18 3.30 -1.18
CA GLU A 32 14.71 3.36 0.18
C GLU A 32 13.65 2.98 1.22
N ASP A 33 12.41 3.47 1.06
CA ASP A 33 11.30 3.10 1.93
C ASP A 33 11.07 1.59 1.91
N VAL A 34 10.91 0.99 0.71
CA VAL A 34 10.66 -0.46 0.59
C VAL A 34 11.86 -1.28 1.05
N SER A 35 13.10 -0.80 0.86
CA SER A 35 14.29 -1.47 1.41
C SER A 35 14.32 -1.46 2.94
N ASN A 36 13.83 -0.40 3.56
CA ASN A 36 13.70 -0.35 5.03
C ASN A 36 12.55 -1.25 5.50
N PHE A 37 11.45 -1.32 4.77
CA PHE A 37 10.36 -2.27 5.05
C PHE A 37 10.83 -3.72 4.89
N ASP A 38 11.62 -4.05 3.87
CA ASP A 38 12.20 -5.38 3.68
C ASP A 38 13.05 -5.81 4.89
N LYS A 39 13.91 -4.93 5.40
CA LYS A 39 14.70 -5.19 6.61
C LYS A 39 13.79 -5.42 7.82
N LEU A 40 12.77 -4.58 8.00
CA LEU A 40 11.81 -4.71 9.09
C LEU A 40 11.05 -6.04 9.00
N ILE A 41 10.53 -6.38 7.82
CA ILE A 41 9.78 -7.61 7.59
C ILE A 41 10.63 -8.84 7.95
N LYS A 42 11.91 -8.86 7.53
CA LYS A 42 12.86 -9.95 7.82
C LYS A 42 13.24 -10.06 9.31
N LEU A 43 13.02 -9.04 10.12
CA LEU A 43 13.17 -9.12 11.57
C LEU A 43 12.00 -9.84 12.25
N HIS A 44 10.82 -9.84 11.62
CA HIS A 44 9.58 -10.38 12.20
C HIS A 44 9.10 -11.65 11.53
N HIS A 45 9.50 -11.92 10.29
CA HIS A 45 9.12 -13.12 9.53
C HIS A 45 10.35 -13.79 8.93
N LYS A 46 10.35 -15.12 8.89
CA LYS A 46 11.33 -15.87 8.09
C LYS A 46 11.07 -15.62 6.61
N TYR A 47 12.12 -15.61 5.81
CA TYR A 47 12.03 -15.32 4.37
C TYR A 47 11.02 -16.21 3.62
N GLU A 48 10.94 -17.50 4.00
CA GLU A 48 10.02 -18.47 3.42
C GLU A 48 8.55 -18.17 3.77
N GLU A 49 8.33 -17.41 4.83
CA GLU A 49 7.00 -17.07 5.37
C GLU A 49 6.55 -15.65 4.98
N ILE A 50 7.39 -14.89 4.26
CA ILE A 50 7.04 -13.54 3.79
C ILE A 50 6.05 -13.66 2.64
N GLY A 51 4.88 -13.01 2.79
CA GLY A 51 3.83 -12.95 1.77
C GLY A 51 2.71 -13.96 1.98
N PRO A 52 1.62 -13.80 1.24
CA PRO A 52 1.39 -12.80 0.18
C PRO A 52 1.46 -11.35 0.68
N ILE A 53 1.86 -10.44 -0.22
CA ILE A 53 1.91 -9.00 0.03
C ILE A 53 0.78 -8.32 -0.75
N LEU A 54 0.06 -7.43 -0.10
CA LEU A 54 -0.99 -6.61 -0.71
C LEU A 54 -0.62 -5.13 -0.66
N CYS A 55 -0.68 -4.48 -1.82
CA CYS A 55 -0.52 -3.03 -1.95
C CYS A 55 -1.88 -2.40 -2.29
N LEU A 56 -2.30 -1.40 -1.54
CA LEU A 56 -3.62 -0.77 -1.65
C LEU A 56 -3.52 0.64 -2.24
N GLY A 57 -4.36 0.95 -3.24
CA GLY A 57 -4.34 2.23 -3.95
C GLY A 57 -3.17 2.36 -4.93
N THR A 58 -2.87 1.30 -5.68
CA THR A 58 -1.61 1.14 -6.43
C THR A 58 -1.55 1.85 -7.78
N ARG A 59 -2.65 2.47 -8.22
CA ARG A 59 -2.74 3.14 -9.54
C ARG A 59 -2.21 2.26 -10.69
N ASN A 60 -0.99 2.55 -11.18
CA ASN A 60 -0.33 1.80 -12.25
C ASN A 60 0.46 0.57 -11.77
N GLY A 61 0.43 0.28 -10.46
CA GLY A 61 1.10 -0.90 -9.86
C GLY A 61 2.60 -0.75 -9.64
N ARG A 62 3.14 0.47 -9.62
CA ARG A 62 4.57 0.69 -9.33
C ARG A 62 4.97 0.25 -7.93
N GLU A 63 4.08 0.41 -6.96
CA GLU A 63 4.25 -0.12 -5.61
C GLU A 63 4.41 -1.64 -5.63
N ILE A 64 3.58 -2.33 -6.41
CA ILE A 64 3.64 -3.79 -6.58
C ILE A 64 5.02 -4.19 -7.13
N ASP A 65 5.49 -3.52 -8.17
CA ASP A 65 6.76 -3.81 -8.81
C ASP A 65 7.95 -3.55 -7.86
N LEU A 66 7.90 -2.46 -7.07
CA LEU A 66 8.91 -2.16 -6.06
C LEU A 66 8.97 -3.23 -4.97
N PHE A 67 7.84 -3.56 -4.35
CA PHE A 67 7.78 -4.58 -3.30
C PHE A 67 8.26 -5.94 -3.84
N ARG A 68 7.80 -6.35 -5.02
CA ARG A 68 8.20 -7.61 -5.64
C ARG A 68 9.70 -7.68 -5.90
N ASN A 69 10.25 -6.66 -6.53
CA ASN A 69 11.67 -6.65 -6.89
C ASN A 69 12.58 -6.55 -5.67
N ILE A 70 12.22 -5.76 -4.66
CA ILE A 70 13.09 -5.56 -3.49
C ILE A 70 13.00 -6.76 -2.54
N ILE A 71 11.81 -7.28 -2.28
CA ILE A 71 11.63 -8.34 -1.29
C ILE A 71 11.93 -9.72 -1.86
N PHE A 72 11.48 -9.99 -3.10
CA PHE A 72 11.61 -11.31 -3.74
C PHE A 72 12.54 -11.32 -4.95
N GLY A 73 13.06 -10.16 -5.37
CA GLY A 73 13.87 -10.02 -6.57
C GLY A 73 15.34 -10.37 -6.40
N ASN A 74 16.05 -10.34 -7.52
CA ASN A 74 17.48 -10.57 -7.58
C ASN A 74 18.25 -9.32 -7.09
N PRO A 75 19.31 -9.47 -6.26
CA PRO A 75 20.15 -8.36 -5.79
C PRO A 75 20.74 -7.48 -6.91
N VAL A 76 21.01 -8.05 -8.08
CA VAL A 76 21.51 -7.29 -9.26
C VAL A 76 20.42 -6.33 -9.76
N ILE A 77 19.17 -6.82 -9.89
CA ILE A 77 18.02 -5.99 -10.28
C ILE A 77 17.79 -4.88 -9.25
N ASN A 78 17.89 -5.20 -7.97
CA ASN A 78 17.74 -4.22 -6.88
C ASN A 78 18.81 -3.12 -6.96
N THR A 79 20.05 -3.47 -7.30
CA THR A 79 21.11 -2.48 -7.49
C THR A 79 20.81 -1.56 -8.68
N LEU A 80 20.33 -2.11 -9.79
CA LEU A 80 19.92 -1.32 -10.96
C LEU A 80 18.75 -0.38 -10.64
N ILE A 81 17.73 -0.87 -9.95
CA ILE A 81 16.59 -0.04 -9.50
C ILE A 81 17.11 1.13 -8.65
N LYS A 82 17.99 0.88 -7.69
CA LYS A 82 18.59 1.90 -6.83
C LYS A 82 19.36 2.96 -7.62
N ILE A 83 20.10 2.56 -8.66
CA ILE A 83 20.91 3.46 -9.49
C ILE A 83 20.02 4.34 -10.39
N PHE A 84 18.95 3.75 -10.93
CA PHE A 84 18.08 4.40 -11.92
C PHE A 84 16.82 5.02 -11.32
N GLU A 85 16.59 4.90 -10.00
CA GLU A 85 15.52 5.60 -9.32
C GLU A 85 15.78 7.11 -9.37
N VAL A 86 15.20 7.77 -10.35
CA VAL A 86 15.21 9.23 -10.40
C VAL A 86 14.19 9.75 -9.41
N LYS A 87 14.66 10.27 -8.29
CA LYS A 87 13.85 11.04 -7.34
C LYS A 87 13.36 12.33 -8.02
N ARG A 88 12.25 12.28 -8.72
CA ARG A 88 11.48 13.46 -9.05
C ARG A 88 10.44 13.69 -7.96
N TYR A 89 10.27 14.93 -7.54
CA TYR A 89 9.23 15.36 -6.60
C TYR A 89 7.89 14.69 -6.96
N GLY A 90 7.49 13.70 -6.16
CA GLY A 90 6.23 13.00 -6.27
C GLY A 90 6.10 11.93 -7.37
N SER A 91 7.14 11.57 -8.10
CA SER A 91 7.08 10.42 -9.01
C SER A 91 8.42 9.71 -9.11
N THR A 92 8.43 8.43 -8.79
CA THR A 92 9.50 7.51 -9.20
C THR A 92 9.19 7.04 -10.62
N SER A 93 9.92 7.54 -11.60
CA SER A 93 9.89 6.92 -12.93
C SER A 93 10.79 5.68 -12.89
N LEU A 94 10.21 4.55 -12.51
CA LEU A 94 10.86 3.27 -12.76
C LEU A 94 10.87 3.04 -14.27
N PHE A 95 12.03 2.67 -14.80
CA PHE A 95 12.15 2.30 -16.20
C PHE A 95 11.18 1.16 -16.51
N PRO A 96 10.48 1.17 -17.66
CA PRO A 96 9.58 0.10 -18.08
C PRO A 96 10.24 -1.28 -18.20
N PHE A 97 11.58 -1.35 -18.17
CA PHE A 97 12.37 -2.59 -18.21
C PHE A 97 12.37 -3.42 -16.92
N PHE A 98 11.85 -2.90 -15.80
CA PHE A 98 11.79 -3.62 -14.54
C PHE A 98 10.41 -4.21 -14.24
N GLU A 99 9.52 -4.27 -15.21
CA GLU A 99 8.35 -5.13 -15.09
C GLU A 99 8.84 -6.57 -14.86
N SER A 100 8.59 -7.09 -13.66
CA SER A 100 9.04 -8.44 -13.34
C SER A 100 8.39 -9.43 -14.31
N PHE A 101 9.20 -10.36 -14.84
CA PHE A 101 8.72 -11.41 -15.74
C PHE A 101 7.71 -12.36 -15.06
N ASP A 102 7.67 -12.38 -13.74
CA ASP A 102 6.79 -13.22 -12.93
C ASP A 102 5.70 -12.34 -12.31
N ARG A 103 4.65 -12.05 -13.06
CA ARG A 103 3.47 -11.34 -12.56
C ARG A 103 2.59 -12.32 -11.79
N SER A 104 2.40 -12.05 -10.51
CA SER A 104 1.36 -12.68 -9.72
C SER A 104 -0.01 -12.45 -10.36
N SER A 105 -0.95 -13.33 -10.08
CA SER A 105 -2.34 -13.16 -10.50
C SER A 105 -3.24 -13.03 -9.28
N THR A 106 -4.21 -12.13 -9.33
CA THR A 106 -5.22 -11.99 -8.27
C THR A 106 -6.13 -13.20 -8.16
N ASN A 107 -6.15 -14.06 -9.21
CA ASN A 107 -6.90 -15.32 -9.21
C ASN A 107 -6.10 -16.49 -8.61
N ASP A 108 -4.76 -16.34 -8.46
CA ASP A 108 -3.87 -17.38 -7.93
C ASP A 108 -2.84 -16.74 -6.99
N ILE A 109 -3.30 -16.42 -5.77
CA ILE A 109 -2.47 -15.76 -4.75
C ILE A 109 -1.69 -16.83 -3.98
N ARG A 110 -0.36 -16.81 -4.13
CA ARG A 110 0.60 -17.74 -3.50
C ARG A 110 1.49 -17.01 -2.51
N ASP A 111 2.28 -17.76 -1.74
CA ASP A 111 3.13 -17.24 -0.66
C ASP A 111 4.09 -16.10 -1.07
N LYS A 112 4.59 -16.06 -2.28
CA LYS A 112 5.45 -14.97 -2.77
C LYS A 112 4.75 -13.99 -3.71
N SER A 113 3.42 -14.03 -3.76
CA SER A 113 2.66 -13.09 -4.57
C SER A 113 2.75 -11.68 -3.99
N VAL A 114 2.92 -10.71 -4.88
CA VAL A 114 2.69 -9.29 -4.59
C VAL A 114 1.59 -8.82 -5.51
N ILE A 115 0.46 -8.43 -4.94
CA ILE A 115 -0.71 -7.98 -5.70
C ILE A 115 -1.17 -6.62 -5.23
N GLY A 116 -2.02 -5.98 -6.01
CA GLY A 116 -2.58 -4.67 -5.71
C GLY A 116 -4.09 -4.62 -5.73
N VAL A 117 -4.61 -3.58 -5.11
CA VAL A 117 -6.01 -3.14 -5.21
C VAL A 117 -6.03 -1.72 -5.72
N GLU A 118 -6.91 -1.46 -6.68
CA GLU A 118 -7.10 -0.13 -7.26
C GLU A 118 -8.57 0.08 -7.64
N ILE A 119 -9.09 1.27 -7.37
CA ILE A 119 -10.48 1.63 -7.68
C ILE A 119 -10.66 2.03 -9.16
N ASN A 120 -9.58 2.48 -9.81
CA ASN A 120 -9.61 2.90 -11.21
C ASN A 120 -9.64 1.69 -12.16
N PRO A 121 -10.71 1.47 -12.92
CA PRO A 121 -10.83 0.33 -13.83
C PRO A 121 -9.82 0.34 -15.00
N ASP A 122 -9.15 1.48 -15.24
CA ASP A 122 -8.12 1.57 -16.29
C ASP A 122 -6.76 1.02 -15.83
N ALA A 123 -6.59 0.79 -14.52
CA ALA A 123 -5.37 0.22 -13.93
C ALA A 123 -5.31 -1.31 -14.09
N LYS A 124 -5.70 -1.83 -15.26
CA LYS A 124 -5.80 -3.27 -15.53
C LYS A 124 -4.44 -3.93 -15.65
N ARG A 125 -4.11 -4.72 -14.62
CA ARG A 125 -2.95 -5.63 -14.60
C ARG A 125 -3.42 -6.99 -14.09
N THR A 126 -2.73 -8.07 -14.43
CA THR A 126 -3.06 -9.42 -13.91
C THR A 126 -2.87 -9.52 -12.40
N ASP A 127 -1.98 -8.70 -11.85
CA ASP A 127 -1.65 -8.61 -10.43
C ASP A 127 -2.38 -7.47 -9.69
N THR A 128 -3.37 -6.83 -10.31
CA THR A 128 -4.20 -5.80 -9.68
C THR A 128 -5.67 -6.18 -9.72
N HIS A 129 -6.31 -6.20 -8.54
CA HIS A 129 -7.74 -6.38 -8.42
C HIS A 129 -8.46 -5.02 -8.42
N ILE A 130 -9.50 -4.90 -9.25
CA ILE A 130 -10.26 -3.65 -9.36
C ILE A 130 -11.41 -3.69 -8.38
N CYS A 131 -11.23 -3.07 -7.22
CA CYS A 131 -12.27 -2.87 -6.20
C CYS A 131 -11.89 -1.70 -5.27
N SER A 132 -12.80 -1.36 -4.36
CA SER A 132 -12.48 -0.46 -3.25
C SER A 132 -11.65 -1.21 -2.19
N PHE A 133 -10.73 -0.53 -1.54
CA PHE A 133 -9.91 -1.13 -0.47
C PHE A 133 -10.66 -1.30 0.86
N ASP A 134 -11.91 -0.86 0.94
CA ASP A 134 -12.84 -1.07 2.05
C ASP A 134 -13.92 -2.13 1.76
N GLU A 135 -13.84 -2.82 0.60
CA GLU A 135 -14.74 -3.88 0.17
C GLU A 135 -13.98 -4.88 -0.72
N MET A 136 -13.15 -5.71 -0.11
CA MET A 136 -12.32 -6.68 -0.84
C MET A 136 -12.98 -8.06 -0.95
N PRO A 137 -12.51 -8.94 -1.85
CA PRO A 137 -13.10 -10.27 -2.02
C PRO A 137 -13.21 -11.06 -0.72
N GLU A 138 -14.34 -11.73 -0.51
CA GLU A 138 -14.59 -12.53 0.70
C GLU A 138 -13.55 -13.63 0.90
N ASN A 139 -13.11 -14.28 -0.18
CA ASN A 139 -12.10 -15.32 -0.16
C ASN A 139 -10.68 -14.83 0.15
N TRP A 140 -10.51 -13.56 0.51
CA TRP A 140 -9.23 -12.99 0.96
C TRP A 140 -9.09 -12.96 2.49
N GLU A 141 -10.04 -13.48 3.23
CA GLU A 141 -9.97 -13.57 4.70
C GLU A 141 -8.67 -14.26 5.17
N ASN A 142 -7.98 -13.65 6.15
CA ASN A 142 -6.75 -14.14 6.78
C ASN A 142 -5.62 -14.48 5.77
N LYS A 143 -5.51 -13.76 4.67
CA LYS A 143 -4.64 -14.15 3.56
C LYS A 143 -3.28 -13.45 3.54
N PHE A 144 -3.23 -12.15 3.84
CA PHE A 144 -2.05 -11.34 3.58
C PHE A 144 -1.17 -11.17 4.83
N LYS A 145 0.11 -11.50 4.71
CA LYS A 145 1.09 -11.31 5.79
C LYS A 145 1.66 -9.90 5.83
N ILE A 146 1.66 -9.21 4.69
CA ILE A 146 2.06 -7.82 4.60
C ILE A 146 0.98 -7.05 3.84
N ILE A 147 0.52 -5.95 4.41
CA ILE A 147 -0.41 -5.01 3.76
C ILE A 147 0.27 -3.65 3.75
N TYR A 148 0.38 -3.03 2.58
CA TYR A 148 0.93 -1.70 2.41
C TYR A 148 -0.12 -0.76 1.80
N SER A 149 -0.22 0.45 2.32
CA SER A 149 -0.99 1.53 1.70
C SER A 149 -0.37 2.89 1.98
N ASN A 150 -0.46 3.77 0.99
CA ASN A 150 -0.24 5.21 1.13
C ASN A 150 -1.50 6.02 0.82
N SER A 151 -2.66 5.38 0.89
CA SER A 151 -3.96 5.94 0.51
C SER A 151 -5.01 5.81 1.62
N PHE A 152 -4.58 5.59 2.87
CA PHE A 152 -5.51 5.50 4.01
C PHE A 152 -6.26 6.83 4.24
N ASP A 153 -5.64 7.96 3.90
CA ASP A 153 -6.24 9.30 3.91
C ASP A 153 -7.44 9.45 2.96
N GLN A 154 -7.60 8.52 2.00
CA GLN A 154 -8.73 8.47 1.07
C GLN A 154 -9.91 7.63 1.60
N SER A 155 -9.82 7.08 2.80
CA SER A 155 -10.93 6.35 3.41
C SER A 155 -12.10 7.29 3.75
N GLN A 156 -13.32 6.88 3.40
CA GLN A 156 -14.54 7.60 3.80
C GLN A 156 -15.01 7.18 5.19
N ASP A 157 -14.63 5.99 5.62
CA ASP A 157 -14.94 5.38 6.91
C ASP A 157 -13.71 4.62 7.40
N PRO A 158 -12.82 5.29 8.16
CA PRO A 158 -11.58 4.69 8.63
C PRO A 158 -11.77 3.45 9.50
N GLU A 159 -12.85 3.38 10.27
CA GLU A 159 -13.17 2.21 11.11
C GLU A 159 -13.52 1.01 10.24
N LYS A 160 -14.41 1.19 9.25
CA LYS A 160 -14.75 0.15 8.28
C LYS A 160 -13.53 -0.30 7.49
N THR A 161 -12.72 0.66 7.04
CA THR A 161 -11.50 0.37 6.29
C THR A 161 -10.51 -0.45 7.12
N ALA A 162 -10.30 -0.06 8.38
CA ALA A 162 -9.42 -0.81 9.28
C ALA A 162 -9.94 -2.22 9.54
N GLN A 163 -11.25 -2.38 9.79
CA GLN A 163 -11.89 -3.69 9.95
C GLN A 163 -11.70 -4.58 8.73
N GLU A 164 -11.85 -4.02 7.53
CA GLU A 164 -11.66 -4.77 6.29
C GLU A 164 -10.20 -5.19 6.09
N TRP A 165 -9.23 -4.31 6.39
CA TRP A 165 -7.81 -4.67 6.32
C TRP A 165 -7.42 -5.71 7.36
N LEU A 166 -7.99 -5.63 8.57
CA LEU A 166 -7.81 -6.65 9.60
C LEU A 166 -8.43 -8.00 9.20
N ARG A 167 -9.60 -8.00 8.54
CA ARG A 167 -10.25 -9.23 8.06
C ARG A 167 -9.37 -10.00 7.07
N ILE A 168 -8.70 -9.29 6.16
CA ILE A 168 -7.85 -9.92 5.14
C ILE A 168 -6.42 -10.20 5.61
N ALA A 169 -6.02 -9.59 6.71
CA ALA A 169 -4.70 -9.78 7.29
C ALA A 169 -4.57 -11.18 7.92
N HIS A 170 -3.46 -11.85 7.66
CA HIS A 170 -3.10 -13.10 8.34
C HIS A 170 -2.76 -12.80 9.82
N PRO A 171 -3.06 -13.68 10.78
CA PRO A 171 -2.55 -13.53 12.14
C PRO A 171 -1.05 -13.29 12.17
N GLY A 172 -0.60 -12.28 12.92
CA GLY A 172 0.79 -11.82 12.94
C GLY A 172 1.23 -10.97 11.75
N ALA A 173 0.32 -10.55 10.88
CA ALA A 173 0.64 -9.72 9.72
C ALA A 173 1.20 -8.34 10.13
N ILE A 174 1.92 -7.72 9.19
CA ILE A 174 2.41 -6.35 9.33
C ILE A 174 1.62 -5.45 8.38
N ILE A 175 0.94 -4.46 8.94
CA ILE A 175 0.25 -3.40 8.18
C ILE A 175 1.16 -2.17 8.15
N ILE A 176 1.55 -1.73 6.96
CA ILE A 176 2.43 -0.58 6.73
C ILE A 176 1.59 0.55 6.12
N ILE A 177 1.51 1.67 6.80
CA ILE A 177 0.71 2.82 6.37
C ILE A 177 1.62 4.03 6.18
N GLY A 178 1.61 4.55 4.94
CA GLY A 178 2.21 5.82 4.62
C GLY A 178 1.16 6.94 4.66
N PHE A 179 1.40 8.02 5.40
CA PHE A 179 0.46 9.12 5.54
C PHE A 179 1.14 10.47 5.66
N SER A 180 0.38 11.54 5.45
CA SER A 180 0.83 12.92 5.66
C SER A 180 -0.01 13.56 6.76
N TYR A 181 0.63 14.34 7.62
CA TYR A 181 -0.09 15.15 8.62
C TYR A 181 -0.65 16.41 7.92
N THR A 182 -1.78 16.24 7.23
CA THR A 182 -2.46 17.30 6.50
C THR A 182 -3.93 17.37 6.93
N ALA A 183 -4.55 18.54 6.76
CA ALA A 183 -5.97 18.68 7.01
C ALA A 183 -6.80 17.81 6.06
N ALA A 184 -7.93 17.30 6.55
CA ALA A 184 -8.90 16.58 5.73
C ALA A 184 -9.45 17.44 4.59
N THR A 185 -9.60 16.84 3.40
CA THR A 185 -10.11 17.48 2.19
C THR A 185 -11.28 16.69 1.60
N ASP A 186 -11.86 17.16 0.49
CA ASP A 186 -12.91 16.39 -0.22
C ASP A 186 -12.37 15.15 -0.94
N THR A 187 -11.08 15.13 -1.23
CA THR A 187 -10.41 13.99 -1.90
C THR A 187 -9.57 13.13 -0.95
N ASP A 188 -9.20 13.66 0.18
CA ASP A 188 -8.48 12.96 1.23
C ASP A 188 -9.25 13.22 2.54
N PRO A 189 -10.38 12.52 2.76
CA PRO A 189 -11.30 12.83 3.85
C PRO A 189 -10.75 12.53 5.24
N VAL A 190 -9.70 11.73 5.35
CA VAL A 190 -9.01 11.50 6.62
C VAL A 190 -7.78 12.38 6.69
N GLY A 191 -7.78 13.30 7.65
CA GLY A 191 -6.65 14.23 7.89
C GLY A 191 -6.19 14.24 9.33
N GLU A 192 -5.07 14.92 9.57
CA GLU A 192 -4.45 15.03 10.89
C GLU A 192 -4.32 13.67 11.58
N ILE A 193 -3.83 12.67 10.81
CA ILE A 193 -3.65 11.31 11.30
C ILE A 193 -2.46 11.27 12.26
N GLU A 194 -2.67 10.76 13.47
CA GLU A 194 -1.63 10.50 14.44
C GLU A 194 -1.38 8.99 14.59
N ILE A 195 -0.23 8.63 15.15
CA ILE A 195 0.13 7.22 15.34
C ILE A 195 -0.84 6.53 16.30
N ASP A 196 -1.29 7.24 17.33
CA ASP A 196 -2.23 6.70 18.31
C ASP A 196 -3.61 6.42 17.68
N ASP A 197 -4.06 7.22 16.71
CA ASP A 197 -5.28 6.94 15.93
C ASP A 197 -5.17 5.60 15.19
N LEU A 198 -4.03 5.36 14.52
CA LEU A 198 -3.81 4.12 13.78
C LEU A 198 -3.69 2.92 14.74
N LYS A 199 -3.06 3.12 15.90
CA LYS A 199 -2.98 2.08 16.92
C LYS A 199 -4.35 1.73 17.49
N GLU A 200 -5.23 2.72 17.68
CA GLU A 200 -6.60 2.48 18.13
C GLU A 200 -7.42 1.72 17.09
N LEU A 201 -7.30 2.09 15.81
CA LEU A 201 -8.04 1.46 14.70
C LEU A 201 -7.60 0.02 14.40
N PHE A 202 -6.30 -0.23 14.36
CA PHE A 202 -5.75 -1.53 13.95
C PHE A 202 -5.39 -2.44 15.13
N GLY A 203 -5.29 -1.91 16.35
CA GLY A 203 -4.76 -2.66 17.48
C GLY A 203 -3.27 -3.00 17.29
N GLY A 204 -2.83 -4.08 17.92
CA GLY A 204 -1.49 -4.61 17.70
C GLY A 204 -0.36 -3.73 18.27
N LYS A 205 0.86 -3.99 17.80
CA LYS A 205 2.09 -3.34 18.25
C LYS A 205 2.72 -2.51 17.13
N ILE A 206 3.01 -1.24 17.41
CA ILE A 206 3.84 -0.42 16.51
C ILE A 206 5.27 -0.95 16.57
N ILE A 207 5.80 -1.41 15.44
CA ILE A 207 7.15 -1.98 15.30
C ILE A 207 8.09 -1.10 14.49
N TYR A 208 7.56 -0.08 13.80
CA TYR A 208 8.35 0.86 13.02
C TYR A 208 7.64 2.20 12.89
N TYR A 209 8.43 3.26 12.89
CA TYR A 209 8.01 4.60 12.52
C TYR A 209 9.16 5.34 11.84
N SER A 210 8.86 6.05 10.77
CA SER A 210 9.80 6.95 10.11
C SER A 210 9.14 8.23 9.67
N ASN A 211 9.90 9.31 9.68
CA ASN A 211 9.57 10.62 9.13
C ASN A 211 10.72 11.07 8.24
N LEU A 212 10.92 10.35 7.12
CA LEU A 212 12.10 10.55 6.25
C LEU A 212 12.03 11.85 5.43
N HIS A 213 10.83 12.41 5.23
CA HIS A 213 10.61 13.53 4.32
C HIS A 213 9.84 14.71 4.96
N GLY A 214 9.93 14.88 6.27
CA GLY A 214 9.36 16.02 7.00
C GLY A 214 7.83 16.04 7.12
N PHE A 215 7.12 15.79 6.03
CA PHE A 215 5.64 15.81 5.96
C PHE A 215 5.02 14.43 5.72
N TYR A 216 5.86 13.42 5.45
CA TYR A 216 5.39 12.09 5.14
C TYR A 216 5.92 11.07 6.15
N HIS A 217 5.02 10.34 6.73
CA HIS A 217 5.28 9.37 7.78
C HIS A 217 4.99 7.96 7.27
N ASN A 218 5.79 7.00 7.70
CA ASN A 218 5.47 5.58 7.56
C ASN A 218 5.39 4.97 8.95
N VAL A 219 4.34 4.22 9.20
CA VAL A 219 4.18 3.41 10.42
C VAL A 219 3.97 1.95 10.02
N ALA A 220 4.55 1.03 10.77
CA ALA A 220 4.24 -0.39 10.64
C ALA A 220 3.68 -0.91 11.97
N ILE A 221 2.56 -1.60 11.87
CA ILE A 221 1.80 -2.19 12.97
C ILE A 221 1.80 -3.70 12.77
N GLN A 222 2.32 -4.44 13.73
CA GLN A 222 2.18 -5.89 13.78
C GLN A 222 0.89 -6.20 14.53
N ILE A 223 -0.02 -6.88 13.88
CA ILE A 223 -1.29 -7.34 14.46
C ILE A 223 -1.10 -8.71 15.14
N ASP A 224 -1.99 -9.05 16.08
CA ASP A 224 -1.96 -10.32 16.82
C ASP A 224 -2.37 -11.52 15.96
#